data_8eebd7ebb17cb4f60493f5dbc376780d
#
_entry.id   8eebd7ebb17cb4f60493f5dbc376780d
#
_cell.length_a   1.000
_cell.length_b   1.000
_cell.length_c   1.000
_cell.angle_alpha   90.00
_cell.angle_beta   90.00
_cell.angle_gamma   90.00
#
_symmetry.space_group_name_H-M   'P 1'
#
loop_
_entity.id
_entity.type
_entity.pdbx_description
1 polymer ?
#
loop_
_entity_poly.entity_id
_entity_poly.type
_entity_poly.pdbx_seq_one_letter_code
_entity_poly.pdbx_strand_id
1 'polypeptide(L)'
;TASLEYWVNGRYVREAAQQINYLLRDHRTGEIHAIDSRLPDLLYRLGETLSTEAPFQIISGYRSPRTNRMLASRSDGVVRNSLHCDGLAVDIRVPGRSLRMVRDAARSLHAGGVGFYPGSDFVHVDVGRVRFW
;
A
#
# COMPACT_ATOMS: atom_id res chain seq x y z
N THR A 1 -5.32 10.57 -9.83
CA THR A 1 -5.48 10.09 -8.47
C THR A 1 -6.53 10.90 -7.73
N ALA A 2 -7.58 10.26 -7.32
CA ALA A 2 -8.64 10.89 -6.57
C ALA A 2 -8.22 11.03 -5.10
N SER A 3 -8.47 12.19 -4.53
CA SER A 3 -8.48 12.36 -3.09
C SER A 3 -9.80 11.78 -2.60
N LEU A 4 -9.75 10.71 -1.80
CA LEU A 4 -10.94 10.06 -1.29
C LEU A 4 -11.08 10.32 0.20
N GLU A 5 -12.26 10.79 0.58
CA GLU A 5 -12.65 10.95 1.96
C GLU A 5 -13.34 9.67 2.41
N TYR A 6 -12.57 8.74 3.01
CA TYR A 6 -13.08 7.44 3.42
C TYR A 6 -13.56 7.40 4.88
N TRP A 7 -13.20 8.40 5.67
CA TRP A 7 -13.73 8.60 7.02
C TRP A 7 -14.53 9.88 7.07
N VAL A 8 -15.77 9.81 7.52
CA VAL A 8 -16.62 10.97 7.78
C VAL A 8 -17.16 10.85 9.19
N ASN A 9 -16.88 11.83 10.05
CA ASN A 9 -17.29 11.85 11.46
C ASN A 9 -16.91 10.54 12.20
N GLY A 10 -15.72 10.02 11.92
CA GLY A 10 -15.20 8.80 12.54
C GLY A 10 -15.80 7.52 11.97
N ARG A 11 -16.56 7.58 10.88
CA ARG A 11 -17.16 6.41 10.23
C ARG A 11 -16.47 6.08 8.92
N TYR A 12 -16.34 4.78 8.66
CA TYR A 12 -15.83 4.27 7.40
C TYR A 12 -16.89 4.41 6.32
N VAL A 13 -16.59 5.15 5.26
CA VAL A 13 -17.54 5.41 4.19
C VAL A 13 -17.48 4.26 3.18
N ARG A 14 -18.57 3.50 3.06
CA ARG A 14 -18.64 2.32 2.19
C ARG A 14 -18.31 2.62 0.74
N GLU A 15 -18.83 3.70 0.20
CA GLU A 15 -18.59 4.07 -1.20
C GLU A 15 -17.13 4.39 -1.45
N ALA A 16 -16.48 5.13 -0.53
CA ALA A 16 -15.06 5.39 -0.61
C ALA A 16 -14.25 4.09 -0.49
N ALA A 17 -14.69 3.16 0.37
CA ALA A 17 -14.06 1.85 0.48
C ALA A 17 -14.11 1.08 -0.84
N GLN A 18 -15.25 1.09 -1.52
CA GLN A 18 -15.39 0.43 -2.82
C GLN A 18 -14.48 1.06 -3.88
N GLN A 19 -14.35 2.38 -3.88
CA GLN A 19 -13.44 3.08 -4.78
C GLN A 19 -11.98 2.73 -4.48
N ILE A 20 -11.60 2.65 -3.21
CA ILE A 20 -10.25 2.24 -2.80
C ILE A 20 -9.97 0.79 -3.25
N ASN A 21 -10.91 -0.12 -3.04
CA ASN A 21 -10.77 -1.50 -3.50
C ASN A 21 -10.52 -1.56 -5.00
N TYR A 22 -11.25 -0.77 -5.77
CA TYR A 22 -11.08 -0.68 -7.21
C TYR A 22 -9.73 -0.09 -7.61
N LEU A 23 -9.31 1.00 -6.98
CA LEU A 23 -8.02 1.65 -7.25
C LEU A 23 -6.84 0.73 -6.95
N LEU A 24 -6.95 -0.06 -5.90
CA LEU A 24 -5.89 -0.97 -5.45
C LEU A 24 -6.06 -2.40 -5.99
N ARG A 25 -6.91 -2.60 -7.00
CA ARG A 25 -7.13 -3.91 -7.61
C ARG A 25 -5.86 -4.47 -8.26
N ASP A 26 -5.87 -5.77 -8.52
CA ASP A 26 -4.84 -6.40 -9.32
C ASP A 26 -4.93 -5.88 -10.77
N HIS A 27 -3.97 -5.06 -11.18
CA HIS A 27 -3.99 -4.43 -12.51
C HIS A 27 -3.63 -5.39 -13.64
N ARG A 28 -3.15 -6.60 -13.34
CA ARG A 28 -2.86 -7.63 -14.33
C ARG A 28 -4.08 -8.47 -14.66
N THR A 29 -4.90 -8.78 -13.66
CA THR A 29 -6.09 -9.64 -13.81
C THR A 29 -7.38 -8.84 -13.77
N GLY A 30 -7.37 -7.63 -13.25
CA GLY A 30 -8.56 -6.83 -12.97
C GLY A 30 -9.31 -7.25 -11.72
N GLU A 31 -8.83 -8.25 -10.99
CA GLU A 31 -9.51 -8.74 -9.80
C GLU A 31 -9.53 -7.70 -8.69
N ILE A 32 -10.69 -7.56 -8.06
CA ILE A 32 -10.94 -6.65 -6.95
C ILE A 32 -11.07 -7.47 -5.68
N HIS A 33 -10.40 -7.02 -4.62
CA HIS A 33 -10.47 -7.64 -3.30
C HIS A 33 -10.71 -6.55 -2.27
N ALA A 34 -11.36 -6.90 -1.17
CA ALA A 34 -11.53 -5.97 -0.07
C ALA A 34 -10.17 -5.57 0.50
N ILE A 35 -9.94 -4.26 0.59
CA ILE A 35 -8.75 -3.69 1.21
C ILE A 35 -9.07 -3.43 2.69
N ASP A 36 -8.20 -3.88 3.58
CA ASP A 36 -8.35 -3.63 5.00
C ASP A 36 -8.38 -2.11 5.25
N SER A 37 -9.35 -1.64 6.03
CA SER A 37 -9.55 -0.21 6.29
C SER A 37 -8.34 0.46 6.96
N ARG A 38 -7.50 -0.31 7.65
CA ARG A 38 -6.28 0.21 8.26
C ARG A 38 -5.25 0.63 7.22
N LEU A 39 -5.30 0.08 6.01
CA LEU A 39 -4.34 0.41 4.96
C LEU A 39 -4.55 1.84 4.41
N PRO A 40 -5.76 2.24 3.99
CA PRO A 40 -6.00 3.65 3.63
C PRO A 40 -5.71 4.61 4.77
N ASP A 41 -6.03 4.25 6.01
CA ASP A 41 -5.70 5.07 7.18
C ASP A 41 -4.19 5.25 7.34
N LEU A 42 -3.43 4.19 7.14
CA LEU A 42 -1.96 4.25 7.16
C LEU A 42 -1.44 5.21 6.09
N LEU A 43 -1.97 5.14 4.87
CA LEU A 43 -1.54 6.02 3.78
C LEU A 43 -1.86 7.49 4.08
N TYR A 44 -3.01 7.76 4.68
CA TYR A 44 -3.38 9.11 5.11
C TYR A 44 -2.39 9.64 6.17
N ARG A 45 -2.11 8.85 7.19
CA ARG A 45 -1.15 9.21 8.25
C ARG A 45 0.25 9.40 7.70
N LEU A 46 0.65 8.58 6.74
CA LEU A 46 1.94 8.71 6.07
C LEU A 46 2.04 10.04 5.31
N GLY A 47 0.97 10.42 4.60
CA GLY A 47 0.91 11.72 3.92
C GLY A 47 1.04 12.88 4.89
N GLU A 48 0.39 12.81 6.05
CA GLU A 48 0.52 13.82 7.10
C GLU A 48 1.96 13.90 7.62
N THR A 49 2.57 12.75 7.91
CA THR A 49 3.95 12.67 8.41
C THR A 49 4.95 13.26 7.41
N LEU A 50 4.71 13.04 6.12
CA LEU A 50 5.55 13.59 5.05
C LEU A 50 5.19 15.03 4.69
N SER A 51 4.17 15.61 5.31
CA SER A 51 3.67 16.96 5.02
C SER A 51 3.42 17.16 3.53
N THR A 52 2.74 16.20 2.91
CA THR A 52 2.40 16.26 1.49
C THR A 52 0.91 16.02 1.27
N GLU A 53 0.34 16.76 0.31
CA GLU A 53 -1.01 16.53 -0.21
C GLU A 53 -0.96 15.91 -1.60
N ALA A 54 0.24 15.68 -2.13
CA ALA A 54 0.42 15.06 -3.44
C ALA A 54 -0.11 13.63 -3.42
N PRO A 55 -0.78 13.18 -4.49
CA PRO A 55 -1.23 11.79 -4.60
C PRO A 55 -0.05 10.83 -4.59
N PHE A 56 -0.22 9.70 -3.90
CA PHE A 56 0.77 8.63 -3.93
C PHE A 56 0.65 7.85 -5.25
N GLN A 57 1.78 7.41 -5.76
CA GLN A 57 1.82 6.49 -6.89
C GLN A 57 1.75 5.06 -6.35
N ILE A 58 0.73 4.32 -6.77
CA ILE A 58 0.56 2.92 -6.39
C ILE A 58 1.30 2.05 -7.41
N ILE A 59 2.34 1.37 -6.95
CA ILE A 59 3.11 0.45 -7.77
C ILE A 59 2.45 -0.93 -7.78
N SER A 60 1.97 -1.38 -6.61
CA SER A 60 1.25 -2.64 -6.48
C SER A 60 0.33 -2.56 -5.26
N GLY A 61 -0.94 -2.84 -5.47
CA GLY A 61 -1.93 -2.99 -4.40
C GLY A 61 -2.26 -4.45 -4.17
N TYR A 62 -3.54 -4.82 -4.29
CA TYR A 62 -3.95 -6.21 -4.24
C TYR A 62 -3.28 -7.01 -5.35
N ARG A 63 -2.79 -8.19 -5.01
CA ARG A 63 -2.35 -9.21 -5.96
C ARG A 63 -3.18 -10.47 -5.77
N SER A 64 -3.75 -10.98 -6.85
CA SER A 64 -4.37 -12.30 -6.80
C SER A 64 -3.29 -13.36 -6.50
N PRO A 65 -3.68 -14.51 -5.94
CA PRO A 65 -2.71 -15.60 -5.72
C PRO A 65 -1.98 -16.01 -7.01
N ARG A 66 -2.67 -15.98 -8.13
CA ARG A 66 -2.09 -16.28 -9.44
C ARG A 66 -0.99 -15.30 -9.82
N THR A 67 -1.26 -13.99 -9.73
CA THR A 67 -0.28 -12.95 -10.02
C THR A 67 0.92 -13.05 -9.08
N ASN A 68 0.67 -13.27 -7.79
CA ASN A 68 1.75 -13.38 -6.81
C ASN A 68 2.64 -14.59 -7.07
N ARG A 69 2.08 -15.74 -7.45
CA ARG A 69 2.86 -16.91 -7.82
C ARG A 69 3.75 -16.65 -9.04
N MET A 70 3.21 -15.96 -10.03
CA MET A 70 3.97 -15.57 -11.21
C MET A 70 5.15 -14.67 -10.85
N LEU A 71 4.93 -13.66 -10.02
CA LEU A 71 6.00 -12.75 -9.59
C LEU A 71 7.02 -13.46 -8.71
N ALA A 72 6.60 -14.33 -7.81
CA ALA A 72 7.50 -15.10 -6.95
C ALA A 72 8.41 -16.04 -7.75
N SER A 73 7.94 -16.56 -8.88
CA SER A 73 8.74 -17.41 -9.76
C SER A 73 9.81 -16.64 -10.54
N ARG A 74 9.69 -15.32 -10.62
CA ARG A 74 10.57 -14.45 -11.42
C ARG A 74 11.47 -13.54 -10.58
N SER A 75 11.24 -13.47 -9.28
CA SER A 75 11.92 -12.53 -8.40
C SER A 75 12.05 -13.09 -6.99
N ASP A 76 13.26 -13.02 -6.44
CA ASP A 76 13.54 -13.45 -5.06
C ASP A 76 12.94 -12.48 -4.03
N GLY A 77 12.58 -11.26 -4.44
CA GLY A 77 11.98 -10.26 -3.55
C GLY A 77 10.48 -10.46 -3.29
N VAL A 78 9.84 -11.40 -3.98
CA VAL A 78 8.40 -11.66 -3.84
C VAL A 78 8.16 -12.96 -3.09
N VAL A 79 7.48 -12.88 -1.95
CA VAL A 79 7.18 -14.04 -1.12
C VAL A 79 5.90 -14.74 -1.61
N ARG A 80 5.80 -16.05 -1.36
CA ARG A 80 4.65 -16.86 -1.77
C ARG A 80 3.35 -16.46 -1.09
N ASN A 81 3.41 -16.16 0.22
CA ASN A 81 2.26 -15.76 1.02
C ASN A 81 2.36 -14.26 1.32
N SER A 82 2.11 -13.45 0.29
CA SER A 82 2.21 -12.01 0.40
C SER A 82 0.97 -11.40 1.04
N LEU A 83 1.16 -10.40 1.89
CA LEU A 83 0.07 -9.60 2.44
C LEU A 83 -0.67 -8.79 1.35
N HIS A 84 -0.06 -8.58 0.18
CA HIS A 84 -0.76 -8.03 -0.99
C HIS A 84 -1.95 -8.91 -1.40
N CYS A 85 -1.87 -10.22 -1.19
CA CYS A 85 -2.96 -11.15 -1.50
C CYS A 85 -4.14 -11.06 -0.53
N ASP A 86 -3.92 -10.45 0.63
CA ASP A 86 -4.94 -10.31 1.68
C ASP A 86 -5.53 -8.89 1.75
N GLY A 87 -5.12 -8.00 0.85
CA GLY A 87 -5.56 -6.61 0.88
C GLY A 87 -4.98 -5.81 2.05
N LEU A 88 -3.82 -6.22 2.56
CA LEU A 88 -3.16 -5.63 3.73
C LEU A 88 -1.90 -4.84 3.38
N ALA A 89 -1.46 -4.85 2.14
CA ALA A 89 -0.18 -4.28 1.73
C ALA A 89 -0.29 -3.49 0.43
N VAL A 90 0.59 -2.50 0.30
CA VAL A 90 0.74 -1.69 -0.90
C VAL A 90 2.19 -1.27 -1.07
N ASP A 91 2.64 -1.24 -2.32
CA ASP A 91 3.95 -0.69 -2.70
C ASP A 91 3.72 0.68 -3.32
N ILE A 92 4.46 1.69 -2.85
CA ILE A 92 4.20 3.09 -3.21
C ILE A 92 5.46 3.87 -3.54
N ARG A 93 5.25 4.95 -4.29
CA ARG A 93 6.16 6.10 -4.39
C ARG A 93 5.42 7.35 -3.98
N VAL A 94 6.11 8.30 -3.41
CA VAL A 94 5.54 9.60 -3.03
C VAL A 94 6.25 10.69 -3.82
N PRO A 95 5.58 11.31 -4.81
CA PRO A 95 6.19 12.38 -5.59
C PRO A 95 6.67 13.52 -4.70
N GLY A 96 7.86 14.04 -5.00
CA GLY A 96 8.44 15.14 -4.25
C GLY A 96 9.09 14.76 -2.92
N ARG A 97 9.14 13.48 -2.59
CA ARG A 97 9.83 12.97 -1.38
C ARG A 97 10.78 11.86 -1.77
N SER A 98 11.99 11.86 -1.17
CA SER A 98 12.93 10.78 -1.41
C SER A 98 12.40 9.47 -0.86
N LEU A 99 12.85 8.36 -1.43
CA LEU A 99 12.44 7.04 -0.99
C LEU A 99 12.82 6.78 0.48
N ARG A 100 13.97 7.30 0.90
CA ARG A 100 14.43 7.21 2.30
C ARG A 100 13.51 7.97 3.25
N MET A 101 13.02 9.15 2.86
CA MET A 101 12.06 9.90 3.66
C MET A 101 10.77 9.13 3.83
N VAL A 102 10.28 8.51 2.76
CA VAL A 102 9.07 7.69 2.80
C VAL A 102 9.26 6.49 3.73
N ARG A 103 10.37 5.79 3.60
CA ARG A 103 10.74 4.68 4.50
C ARG A 103 10.75 5.11 5.96
N ASP A 104 11.45 6.19 6.26
CA ASP A 104 11.64 6.64 7.64
C ASP A 104 10.32 7.10 8.25
N ALA A 105 9.49 7.81 7.48
CA ALA A 105 8.15 8.20 7.91
C ALA A 105 7.27 6.97 8.17
N ALA A 106 7.29 5.99 7.27
CA ALA A 106 6.52 4.76 7.46
C ALA A 106 6.96 3.98 8.70
N ARG A 107 8.26 3.85 8.90
CA ARG A 107 8.81 3.20 10.11
C ARG A 107 8.39 3.90 11.39
N SER A 108 8.35 5.23 11.38
CA SER A 108 7.98 6.01 12.57
C SER A 108 6.55 5.77 13.02
N LEU A 109 5.66 5.33 12.14
CA LEU A 109 4.27 5.09 12.46
C LEU A 109 4.02 3.76 13.20
N HIS A 110 4.96 2.83 13.14
CA HIS A 110 4.85 1.50 13.77
C HIS A 110 3.51 0.80 13.47
N ALA A 111 3.01 0.96 12.24
CA ALA A 111 1.70 0.45 11.86
C ALA A 111 1.75 -0.97 11.31
N GLY A 112 2.92 -1.41 10.85
CA GLY A 112 3.10 -2.74 10.26
C GLY A 112 4.47 -2.87 9.63
N GLY A 113 4.57 -3.71 8.58
CA GLY A 113 5.81 -3.93 7.85
C GLY A 113 6.19 -2.75 6.98
N VAL A 114 7.49 -2.49 6.86
CA VAL A 114 8.06 -1.49 5.95
C VAL A 114 9.24 -2.12 5.24
N GLY A 115 9.14 -2.23 3.92
CA GLY A 115 10.20 -2.76 3.05
C GLY A 115 10.79 -1.66 2.18
N PHE A 116 12.10 -1.60 2.11
CA PHE A 116 12.82 -0.61 1.32
C PHE A 116 13.42 -1.24 0.08
N TYR A 117 12.99 -0.78 -1.10
CA TYR A 117 13.39 -1.34 -2.39
C TYR A 117 13.93 -0.25 -3.31
N PRO A 118 15.13 0.26 -3.01
CA PRO A 118 15.71 1.38 -3.78
C PRO A 118 16.00 1.02 -5.25
N GLY A 119 16.37 -0.23 -5.51
CA GLY A 119 16.62 -0.69 -6.89
C GLY A 119 15.38 -0.70 -7.77
N SER A 120 14.21 -0.93 -7.19
CA SER A 120 12.92 -0.91 -7.88
C SER A 120 12.14 0.37 -7.65
N ASP A 121 12.70 1.28 -6.85
CA ASP A 121 12.17 2.60 -6.55
C ASP A 121 10.77 2.57 -5.95
N PHE A 122 10.60 1.77 -4.88
CA PHE A 122 9.38 1.82 -4.09
C PHE A 122 9.62 1.46 -2.63
N VAL A 123 8.65 1.82 -1.79
CA VAL A 123 8.55 1.38 -0.40
C VAL A 123 7.31 0.51 -0.26
N HIS A 124 7.47 -0.67 0.32
CA HIS A 124 6.36 -1.53 0.73
C HIS A 124 5.89 -1.11 2.11
N VAL A 125 4.59 -0.94 2.27
CA VAL A 125 3.97 -0.73 3.59
C VAL A 125 2.80 -1.70 3.75
N ASP A 126 2.60 -2.18 4.97
CA ASP A 126 1.48 -3.06 5.28
C ASP A 126 0.97 -2.83 6.71
N VAL A 127 -0.16 -3.44 7.00
CA VAL A 127 -0.79 -3.37 8.33
C VAL A 127 -0.70 -4.70 9.07
N GLY A 128 0.26 -5.53 8.71
CA GLY A 128 0.58 -6.75 9.43
C GLY A 128 1.47 -6.47 10.64
N ARG A 129 2.25 -7.47 11.00
CA ARG A 129 3.19 -7.34 12.12
C ARG A 129 4.24 -6.25 11.83
N VAL A 130 4.58 -5.46 12.85
CA VAL A 130 5.65 -4.45 12.72
C VAL A 130 6.98 -5.16 12.50
N ARG A 131 7.62 -4.86 11.37
CA ARG A 131 8.92 -5.38 10.97
C ARG A 131 9.49 -4.52 9.84
N PHE A 132 10.80 -4.45 9.75
CA PHE A 132 11.47 -3.61 8.76
C PHE A 132 12.50 -4.42 7.98
N TRP A 133 12.59 -4.17 6.66
CA TRP A 133 13.63 -4.77 5.81
C TRP A 133 14.00 -3.90 4.62
#